data_5deb175182cd31a86a0c4e2a8ca624d0
#
_entry.id   5deb175182cd31a86a0c4e2a8ca624d0
#
_cell.length_a   1.000
_cell.length_b   1.000
_cell.length_c   1.000
_cell.angle_alpha   90.00
_cell.angle_beta   90.00
_cell.angle_gamma   90.00
#
_symmetry.space_group_name_H-M   'P 1'
#
loop_
_entity.id
_entity.type
_entity.pdbx_description
1 polymer ?
#
loop_
_entity_poly.entity_id
_entity_poly.type
_entity_poly.pdbx_seq_one_letter_code
_entity_poly.pdbx_strand_id
1 'polypeptide(L)'
;MDFIETRQDAAPEKAVLLSVDTGDFDADASVNELEELAKTAGAEVLAVVVQRREAPSPSTYIGSGRLAQLVAFCGSHEVDLLIADGELSPVQVRNIEDACGVRTIDRTALILDIFAARARSAEGKIQVELAQLKYLLPRLSGQGKSLSRLGGGIGTRGPGETKLETDRRHIRRRIEHLNDSLERIRKRRLATHTRRQKNAVLSAVIVGYTNAGKSTLMNRLTHAGVLAEDKLFATLDPTARKLILPDGRQIMLVDTVGLVRRLPHQLVDAFRSTLEEALWADVILNVCDISNPECAEHIRVTNDLLSSLGCDGKPVINVLNKCDLAPEVLDHPVIGANVRVSAITGYGIEALLDAIAKALPVSRKKVTLLVPFSRGEILHEIRQNGEVLSQAYTDGGIKIEAFADAAYLNKIKEYIL
;
A
#
# COMPACT_ATOMS: atom_id res chain seq x y z
N MET A 1 -1.82 10.73 38.46
CA MET A 1 -2.23 11.23 37.14
C MET A 1 -0.95 11.63 36.44
N ASP A 2 -0.34 10.68 35.72
CA ASP A 2 0.87 10.96 34.98
C ASP A 2 0.45 11.52 33.63
N PHE A 3 0.80 12.78 33.39
CA PHE A 3 0.64 13.39 32.07
C PHE A 3 1.64 12.74 31.14
N ILE A 4 1.15 11.99 30.15
CA ILE A 4 1.94 11.57 29.01
C ILE A 4 2.12 12.81 28.14
N GLU A 5 3.26 13.49 28.28
CA GLU A 5 3.68 14.51 27.32
C GLU A 5 3.76 13.87 25.95
N THR A 6 2.83 14.22 25.07
CA THR A 6 2.92 13.91 23.64
C THR A 6 4.11 14.69 23.09
N ARG A 7 5.11 13.98 22.57
CA ARG A 7 6.31 14.50 21.87
C ARG A 7 5.91 15.25 20.59
N GLN A 8 5.21 16.35 20.72
CA GLN A 8 4.82 17.18 19.55
C GLN A 8 5.80 18.34 19.28
N ASP A 9 6.84 18.54 20.12
CA ASP A 9 7.82 19.64 20.01
C ASP A 9 9.29 19.17 20.06
N ALA A 10 9.58 17.88 19.78
CA ALA A 10 10.97 17.47 19.64
C ALA A 10 11.52 17.98 18.30
N ALA A 11 12.69 18.61 18.31
CA ALA A 11 13.41 18.96 17.08
C ALA A 11 13.58 17.71 16.20
N PRO A 12 13.54 17.85 14.86
CA PRO A 12 13.70 16.71 13.95
C PRO A 12 15.04 16.00 14.21
N GLU A 13 15.04 14.65 14.24
CA GLU A 13 16.28 13.86 14.36
C GLU A 13 17.16 14.11 13.13
N LYS A 14 18.42 14.48 13.34
CA LYS A 14 19.39 14.72 12.29
C LYS A 14 19.95 13.39 11.78
N ALA A 15 19.67 13.07 10.52
CA ALA A 15 19.98 11.78 9.92
C ALA A 15 21.09 11.86 8.86
N VAL A 16 21.88 10.77 8.75
CA VAL A 16 22.79 10.55 7.61
C VAL A 16 22.36 9.28 6.90
N LEU A 17 22.21 9.35 5.58
CA LEU A 17 21.82 8.23 4.74
C LEU A 17 23.05 7.48 4.24
N LEU A 18 22.97 6.15 4.26
CA LEU A 18 24.06 5.26 3.81
C LEU A 18 23.55 4.38 2.68
N SER A 19 24.16 4.41 1.51
CA SER A 19 23.85 3.53 0.39
C SER A 19 25.10 2.86 -0.18
N VAL A 20 24.95 1.61 -0.60
CA VAL A 20 25.96 0.86 -1.34
C VAL A 20 25.46 0.62 -2.74
N ASP A 21 26.08 1.27 -3.72
CA ASP A 21 25.81 1.07 -5.14
C ASP A 21 26.51 -0.22 -5.61
N THR A 22 25.72 -1.26 -5.87
CA THR A 22 26.18 -2.53 -6.43
C THR A 22 26.11 -2.58 -7.95
N GLY A 23 25.53 -1.58 -8.59
CA GLY A 23 25.26 -1.55 -10.03
C GLY A 23 24.02 -2.35 -10.46
N ASP A 24 23.35 -3.03 -9.56
CA ASP A 24 22.13 -3.82 -9.85
C ASP A 24 20.86 -2.96 -9.90
N PHE A 25 20.94 -1.73 -9.45
CA PHE A 25 19.81 -0.79 -9.37
C PHE A 25 20.30 0.66 -9.49
N ASP A 26 19.38 1.57 -9.77
CA ASP A 26 19.65 3.00 -9.76
C ASP A 26 19.82 3.48 -8.31
N ALA A 27 21.08 3.69 -7.91
CA ALA A 27 21.42 4.09 -6.55
C ALA A 27 20.96 5.52 -6.22
N ASP A 28 21.01 6.43 -7.19
CA ASP A 28 20.61 7.83 -7.02
C ASP A 28 19.10 7.91 -6.79
N ALA A 29 18.32 7.20 -7.58
CA ALA A 29 16.89 7.11 -7.40
C ALA A 29 16.50 6.44 -6.07
N SER A 30 17.23 5.39 -5.64
CA SER A 30 16.98 4.72 -4.35
C SER A 30 17.26 5.65 -3.16
N VAL A 31 18.34 6.43 -3.24
CA VAL A 31 18.72 7.40 -2.21
C VAL A 31 17.72 8.55 -2.13
N ASN A 32 17.28 9.08 -3.27
CA ASN A 32 16.25 10.13 -3.30
C ASN A 32 14.95 9.65 -2.65
N GLU A 33 14.52 8.41 -2.93
CA GLU A 33 13.35 7.83 -2.25
C GLU A 33 13.60 7.64 -0.76
N LEU A 34 14.79 7.21 -0.33
CA LEU A 34 15.14 7.07 1.09
C LEU A 34 15.12 8.42 1.82
N GLU A 35 15.56 9.48 1.16
CA GLU A 35 15.48 10.85 1.70
C GLU A 35 14.03 11.28 1.92
N GLU A 36 13.15 11.03 0.97
CA GLU A 36 11.72 11.31 1.13
C GLU A 36 11.05 10.46 2.23
N LEU A 37 11.49 9.20 2.40
CA LEU A 37 11.07 8.36 3.51
C LEU A 37 11.53 8.94 4.85
N ALA A 38 12.79 9.37 4.96
CA ALA A 38 13.33 9.98 6.17
C ALA A 38 12.58 11.27 6.54
N LYS A 39 12.33 12.14 5.56
CA LYS A 39 11.50 13.36 5.75
C LYS A 39 10.07 13.01 6.19
N THR A 40 9.49 11.96 5.62
CA THR A 40 8.14 11.51 6.01
C THR A 40 8.09 11.00 7.45
N ALA A 41 9.17 10.39 7.92
CA ALA A 41 9.32 9.98 9.32
C ALA A 41 9.62 11.15 10.27
N GLY A 42 9.91 12.33 9.75
CA GLY A 42 10.21 13.54 10.54
C GLY A 42 11.70 13.76 10.80
N ALA A 43 12.59 13.06 10.09
CA ALA A 43 14.03 13.27 10.19
C ALA A 43 14.52 14.39 9.23
N GLU A 44 15.56 15.11 9.65
CA GLU A 44 16.31 16.05 8.83
C GLU A 44 17.56 15.38 8.27
N VAL A 45 17.67 15.28 6.94
CA VAL A 45 18.82 14.62 6.29
C VAL A 45 19.97 15.63 6.15
N LEU A 46 21.06 15.40 6.90
CA LEU A 46 22.25 16.24 6.87
C LEU A 46 23.21 15.88 5.73
N ALA A 47 23.34 14.60 5.44
CA ALA A 47 24.27 14.11 4.42
C ALA A 47 23.83 12.75 3.85
N VAL A 48 24.33 12.48 2.66
CA VAL A 48 24.18 11.19 1.98
C VAL A 48 25.56 10.61 1.69
N VAL A 49 25.76 9.36 2.05
CA VAL A 49 27.01 8.61 1.81
C VAL A 49 26.71 7.46 0.87
N VAL A 50 27.10 7.61 -0.40
CA VAL A 50 27.03 6.53 -1.40
C VAL A 50 28.43 5.95 -1.60
N GLN A 51 28.52 4.62 -1.60
CA GLN A 51 29.75 3.91 -1.90
C GLN A 51 29.53 2.85 -2.97
N ARG A 52 30.25 2.93 -4.07
CA ARG A 52 30.24 1.89 -5.11
C ARG A 52 31.06 0.69 -4.66
N ARG A 53 30.46 -0.51 -4.69
CA ARG A 53 31.08 -1.78 -4.34
C ARG A 53 30.36 -2.93 -5.05
N GLU A 54 31.04 -4.04 -5.26
CA GLU A 54 30.42 -5.26 -5.79
C GLU A 54 29.36 -5.86 -4.82
N ALA A 55 29.59 -5.68 -3.49
CA ALA A 55 28.65 -6.12 -2.44
C ALA A 55 28.82 -5.28 -1.17
N PRO A 56 27.78 -5.17 -0.33
CA PRO A 56 27.88 -4.59 1.00
C PRO A 56 28.90 -5.33 1.87
N SER A 57 29.65 -4.58 2.69
CA SER A 57 30.59 -5.20 3.65
C SER A 57 29.83 -6.07 4.65
N PRO A 58 30.23 -7.34 4.86
CA PRO A 58 29.55 -8.22 5.83
C PRO A 58 29.58 -7.71 7.27
N SER A 59 30.60 -6.91 7.63
CA SER A 59 30.78 -6.40 8.99
C SER A 59 30.14 -5.05 9.25
N THR A 60 30.14 -4.13 8.26
CA THR A 60 29.81 -2.72 8.48
C THR A 60 28.98 -2.10 7.35
N TYR A 61 28.42 -2.90 6.43
CA TYR A 61 27.65 -2.46 5.28
C TYR A 61 28.48 -1.63 4.28
N ILE A 62 29.14 -0.56 4.73
CA ILE A 62 30.11 0.24 3.96
C ILE A 62 31.55 -0.23 4.28
N GLY A 63 32.53 0.14 3.43
CA GLY A 63 33.93 -0.21 3.62
C GLY A 63 34.57 0.56 4.80
N SER A 64 35.65 0.00 5.36
CA SER A 64 36.34 0.57 6.54
C SER A 64 36.81 2.01 6.39
N GLY A 65 37.36 2.38 5.21
CA GLY A 65 37.78 3.76 4.93
C GLY A 65 36.59 4.75 4.92
N ARG A 66 35.45 4.33 4.35
CA ARG A 66 34.25 5.15 4.35
C ARG A 66 33.62 5.23 5.74
N LEU A 67 33.69 4.13 6.52
CA LEU A 67 33.26 4.13 7.91
C LEU A 67 34.08 5.12 8.76
N ALA A 68 35.41 5.17 8.57
CA ALA A 68 36.26 6.14 9.31
C ALA A 68 35.87 7.61 8.98
N GLN A 69 35.55 7.90 7.71
CA GLN A 69 35.02 9.22 7.32
C GLN A 69 33.66 9.53 7.97
N LEU A 70 32.76 8.52 8.04
CA LEU A 70 31.45 8.64 8.68
C LEU A 70 31.62 8.92 10.18
N VAL A 71 32.50 8.21 10.87
CA VAL A 71 32.81 8.45 12.30
C VAL A 71 33.29 9.88 12.53
N ALA A 72 34.20 10.39 11.69
CA ALA A 72 34.67 11.76 11.79
C ALA A 72 33.54 12.78 11.55
N PHE A 73 32.64 12.49 10.58
CA PHE A 73 31.48 13.34 10.29
C PHE A 73 30.50 13.36 11.48
N CYS A 74 30.15 12.20 12.03
CA CYS A 74 29.26 12.10 13.19
C CYS A 74 29.84 12.85 14.42
N GLY A 75 31.16 12.80 14.63
CA GLY A 75 31.82 13.50 15.72
C GLY A 75 31.87 15.03 15.55
N SER A 76 31.75 15.54 14.32
CA SER A 76 31.77 16.98 14.02
C SER A 76 30.39 17.60 13.84
N HIS A 77 29.37 16.79 13.61
CA HIS A 77 27.98 17.20 13.39
C HIS A 77 27.09 16.41 14.38
N GLU A 78 26.14 17.06 14.98
CA GLU A 78 25.20 16.43 15.93
C GLU A 78 24.27 15.46 15.17
N VAL A 79 24.78 14.29 14.79
CA VAL A 79 24.03 13.25 14.07
C VAL A 79 23.34 12.37 15.10
N ASP A 80 22.01 12.23 14.98
CA ASP A 80 21.19 11.44 15.89
C ASP A 80 20.93 10.03 15.34
N LEU A 81 20.92 9.88 14.00
CA LEU A 81 20.44 8.69 13.32
C LEU A 81 21.24 8.38 12.04
N LEU A 82 21.62 7.12 11.85
CA LEU A 82 22.12 6.61 10.57
C LEU A 82 21.04 5.73 9.94
N ILE A 83 20.78 5.93 8.65
CA ILE A 83 19.75 5.18 7.91
C ILE A 83 20.39 4.50 6.70
N ALA A 84 20.42 3.18 6.69
CA ALA A 84 20.95 2.40 5.56
C ALA A 84 19.86 2.10 4.52
N ASP A 85 20.19 2.24 3.25
CA ASP A 85 19.28 1.98 2.11
C ASP A 85 19.02 0.48 1.88
N GLY A 86 19.86 -0.41 2.38
CA GLY A 86 19.67 -1.86 2.35
C GLY A 86 19.31 -2.43 3.72
N GLU A 87 18.89 -3.70 3.74
CA GLU A 87 18.70 -4.42 4.99
C GLU A 87 20.03 -4.63 5.70
N LEU A 88 20.08 -4.35 6.98
CA LEU A 88 21.24 -4.56 7.83
C LEU A 88 21.11 -5.85 8.66
N SER A 89 22.18 -6.63 8.71
CA SER A 89 22.28 -7.70 9.69
C SER A 89 22.47 -7.12 11.10
N PRO A 90 22.10 -7.87 12.16
CA PRO A 90 22.32 -7.44 13.55
C PRO A 90 23.79 -7.11 13.86
N VAL A 91 24.73 -7.79 13.19
CA VAL A 91 26.17 -7.55 13.34
C VAL A 91 26.58 -6.23 12.71
N GLN A 92 26.04 -5.91 11.52
CA GLN A 92 26.32 -4.64 10.85
C GLN A 92 25.79 -3.46 11.66
N VAL A 93 24.54 -3.52 12.13
CA VAL A 93 23.96 -2.47 12.99
C VAL A 93 24.86 -2.22 14.17
N ARG A 94 25.19 -3.26 14.94
CA ARG A 94 26.03 -3.13 16.12
C ARG A 94 27.40 -2.55 15.82
N ASN A 95 28.08 -3.06 14.78
CA ASN A 95 29.43 -2.59 14.45
C ASN A 95 29.46 -1.13 14.00
N ILE A 96 28.41 -0.66 13.32
CA ILE A 96 28.27 0.75 12.94
C ILE A 96 27.99 1.60 14.17
N GLU A 97 27.06 1.19 15.04
CA GLU A 97 26.73 1.87 16.28
C GLU A 97 27.92 1.94 17.23
N ASP A 98 28.67 0.82 17.41
CA ASP A 98 29.90 0.78 18.24
C ASP A 98 30.97 1.72 17.68
N ALA A 99 31.07 1.89 16.35
CA ALA A 99 32.05 2.78 15.72
C ALA A 99 31.67 4.25 15.76
N CYS A 100 30.40 4.56 15.45
CA CYS A 100 29.93 5.94 15.27
C CYS A 100 29.33 6.56 16.56
N GLY A 101 28.92 5.72 17.53
CA GLY A 101 28.20 6.16 18.72
C GLY A 101 26.78 6.66 18.43
N VAL A 102 26.23 6.38 17.23
CA VAL A 102 24.97 6.87 16.72
C VAL A 102 24.03 5.72 16.44
N ARG A 103 22.75 5.86 16.80
CA ARG A 103 21.69 4.87 16.49
C ARG A 103 21.64 4.60 15.01
N THR A 104 21.54 3.33 14.62
CA THR A 104 21.53 2.92 13.22
C THR A 104 20.30 2.07 12.91
N ILE A 105 19.57 2.44 11.88
CA ILE A 105 18.42 1.70 11.35
C ILE A 105 18.61 1.40 9.87
N ASP A 106 17.84 0.48 9.35
CA ASP A 106 17.77 0.20 7.93
C ASP A 106 16.45 0.71 7.31
N ARG A 107 16.36 0.65 5.98
CA ARG A 107 15.17 1.04 5.22
C ARG A 107 13.90 0.35 5.72
N THR A 108 14.00 -0.93 6.13
CA THR A 108 12.87 -1.71 6.65
C THR A 108 12.36 -1.13 7.97
N ALA A 109 13.25 -0.81 8.90
CA ALA A 109 12.87 -0.19 10.17
C ALA A 109 12.24 1.18 9.96
N LEU A 110 12.81 2.01 9.08
CA LEU A 110 12.27 3.33 8.75
C LEU A 110 10.83 3.23 8.22
N ILE A 111 10.58 2.33 7.27
CA ILE A 111 9.23 2.11 6.72
C ILE A 111 8.27 1.63 7.81
N LEU A 112 8.71 0.71 8.69
CA LEU A 112 7.89 0.23 9.80
C LEU A 112 7.54 1.35 10.80
N ASP A 113 8.44 2.30 11.04
CA ASP A 113 8.19 3.45 11.92
C ASP A 113 7.16 4.41 11.28
N ILE A 114 7.27 4.67 9.97
CA ILE A 114 6.26 5.44 9.22
C ILE A 114 4.89 4.77 9.33
N PHE A 115 4.84 3.45 9.16
CA PHE A 115 3.59 2.71 9.23
C PHE A 115 3.00 2.71 10.65
N ALA A 116 3.82 2.58 11.68
CA ALA A 116 3.37 2.67 13.07
C ALA A 116 2.71 4.02 13.38
N ALA A 117 3.27 5.10 12.83
CA ALA A 117 2.70 6.44 12.98
C ALA A 117 1.38 6.63 12.19
N ARG A 118 1.19 5.90 11.08
CA ARG A 118 0.04 6.04 10.17
C ARG A 118 -1.10 5.05 10.42
N ALA A 119 -0.86 3.92 11.07
CA ALA A 119 -1.86 2.90 11.34
C ALA A 119 -2.97 3.43 12.27
N ARG A 120 -4.18 3.56 11.73
CA ARG A 120 -5.35 4.03 12.48
C ARG A 120 -6.32 2.89 12.79
N SER A 121 -6.52 1.97 11.84
CA SER A 121 -7.42 0.83 12.03
C SER A 121 -6.84 -0.20 13.00
N ALA A 122 -7.72 -0.98 13.64
CA ALA A 122 -7.30 -2.08 14.49
C ALA A 122 -6.52 -3.14 13.70
N GLU A 123 -6.89 -3.37 12.43
CA GLU A 123 -6.19 -4.30 11.53
C GLU A 123 -4.79 -3.78 11.20
N GLY A 124 -4.67 -2.53 10.74
CA GLY A 124 -3.38 -1.91 10.41
C GLY A 124 -2.43 -1.91 11.59
N LYS A 125 -2.90 -1.59 12.81
CA LYS A 125 -2.08 -1.65 14.03
C LYS A 125 -1.55 -3.06 14.32
N ILE A 126 -2.40 -4.09 14.18
CA ILE A 126 -2.01 -5.49 14.37
C ILE A 126 -0.96 -5.91 13.33
N GLN A 127 -1.14 -5.51 12.06
CA GLN A 127 -0.22 -5.82 10.98
C GLN A 127 1.15 -5.18 11.19
N VAL A 128 1.18 -3.89 11.55
CA VAL A 128 2.41 -3.17 11.81
C VAL A 128 3.14 -3.76 13.02
N GLU A 129 2.43 -4.02 14.13
CA GLU A 129 3.02 -4.66 15.31
C GLU A 129 3.61 -6.04 14.97
N LEU A 130 2.88 -6.84 14.19
CA LEU A 130 3.36 -8.15 13.74
C LEU A 130 4.64 -8.04 12.91
N ALA A 131 4.69 -7.08 11.96
CA ALA A 131 5.86 -6.85 11.12
C ALA A 131 7.06 -6.37 11.94
N GLN A 132 6.86 -5.45 12.88
CA GLN A 132 7.89 -4.98 13.80
C GLN A 132 8.45 -6.11 14.66
N LEU A 133 7.59 -6.97 15.21
CA LEU A 133 8.04 -8.11 16.03
C LEU A 133 8.78 -9.16 15.18
N LYS A 134 8.36 -9.44 13.95
CA LYS A 134 9.07 -10.32 13.02
C LYS A 134 10.43 -9.75 12.63
N TYR A 135 10.53 -8.46 12.41
CA TYR A 135 11.78 -7.75 12.13
C TYR A 135 12.73 -7.77 13.34
N LEU A 136 12.21 -7.58 14.55
CA LEU A 136 12.99 -7.51 15.79
C LEU A 136 13.48 -8.89 16.24
N LEU A 137 12.68 -9.95 16.10
CA LEU A 137 12.94 -11.28 16.64
C LEU A 137 14.32 -11.86 16.27
N PRO A 138 14.78 -11.83 15.00
CA PRO A 138 16.13 -12.29 14.64
C PRO A 138 17.24 -11.36 15.18
N ARG A 139 16.95 -10.08 15.38
CA ARG A 139 17.90 -9.06 15.82
C ARG A 139 18.20 -9.12 17.32
N LEU A 140 17.33 -9.72 18.13
CA LEU A 140 17.58 -9.98 19.54
C LEU A 140 18.72 -10.97 19.80
N SER A 141 19.16 -11.72 18.80
CA SER A 141 20.24 -12.73 18.98
C SER A 141 21.62 -12.14 19.20
N GLY A 142 21.84 -10.85 18.93
CA GLY A 142 23.14 -10.20 19.04
C GLY A 142 23.48 -9.56 20.42
N GLN A 143 22.46 -9.27 21.22
CA GLN A 143 22.61 -8.52 22.46
C GLN A 143 23.04 -9.38 23.67
N GLY A 144 22.95 -10.73 23.60
CA GLY A 144 23.24 -11.63 24.70
C GLY A 144 24.70 -11.65 25.16
N LYS A 145 25.65 -11.31 24.29
CA LYS A 145 27.08 -11.33 24.62
C LYS A 145 27.55 -10.14 25.49
N SER A 146 26.87 -9.02 25.44
CA SER A 146 27.23 -7.85 26.28
C SER A 146 26.72 -7.99 27.72
N LEU A 147 25.61 -8.70 27.93
CA LEU A 147 24.99 -8.95 29.22
C LEU A 147 25.62 -10.16 29.95
N SER A 148 26.21 -11.12 29.21
CA SER A 148 26.87 -12.32 29.79
C SER A 148 28.28 -12.06 30.33
N ARG A 149 28.89 -10.90 30.01
CA ARG A 149 30.21 -10.54 30.54
C ARG A 149 30.25 -10.15 32.04
N LEU A 150 29.09 -9.91 32.64
CA LEU A 150 28.97 -9.46 34.05
C LEU A 150 28.72 -10.57 35.06
N GLY A 151 28.70 -11.84 34.67
CA GLY A 151 28.46 -12.95 35.60
C GLY A 151 29.06 -14.25 35.09
N GLY A 152 30.38 -14.41 35.20
CA GLY A 152 31.10 -15.54 34.67
C GLY A 152 31.48 -16.59 35.73
N GLY A 153 30.83 -17.74 35.68
CA GLY A 153 31.35 -19.02 36.18
C GLY A 153 31.20 -20.06 35.10
N ILE A 154 32.20 -20.93 34.93
CA ILE A 154 32.17 -22.05 34.00
C ILE A 154 31.00 -22.98 34.40
N GLY A 155 29.96 -23.08 33.57
CA GLY A 155 28.86 -24.03 33.73
C GLY A 155 27.52 -23.51 34.25
N THR A 156 27.36 -22.21 34.55
CA THR A 156 26.07 -21.63 34.92
C THR A 156 25.54 -20.80 33.79
N ARG A 157 24.32 -21.12 33.32
CA ARG A 157 23.52 -20.25 32.44
C ARG A 157 23.38 -18.89 33.12
N GLY A 158 24.05 -17.87 32.58
CA GLY A 158 24.00 -16.53 33.17
C GLY A 158 22.62 -15.93 33.15
N PRO A 159 22.24 -15.03 34.08
CA PRO A 159 20.91 -14.38 34.12
C PRO A 159 20.58 -13.60 32.84
N GLY A 160 21.57 -13.24 32.00
CA GLY A 160 21.37 -12.61 30.71
C GLY A 160 20.86 -13.54 29.61
N GLU A 161 21.27 -14.82 29.59
CA GLU A 161 20.75 -15.81 28.62
C GLU A 161 19.29 -16.16 28.91
N THR A 162 18.95 -16.34 30.18
CA THR A 162 17.55 -16.61 30.57
C THR A 162 16.62 -15.45 30.27
N LYS A 163 17.08 -14.21 30.43
CA LYS A 163 16.27 -13.02 30.09
C LYS A 163 16.02 -12.94 28.58
N LEU A 164 17.06 -13.08 27.77
CA LEU A 164 16.95 -13.05 26.30
C LEU A 164 16.03 -14.16 25.79
N GLU A 165 16.15 -15.38 26.33
CA GLU A 165 15.28 -16.49 25.92
C GLU A 165 13.83 -16.27 26.35
N THR A 166 13.62 -15.68 27.52
CA THR A 166 12.30 -15.28 27.99
C THR A 166 11.69 -14.23 27.08
N ASP A 167 12.44 -13.18 26.70
CA ASP A 167 11.98 -12.11 25.82
C ASP A 167 11.63 -12.67 24.43
N ARG A 168 12.48 -13.56 23.87
CA ARG A 168 12.20 -14.24 22.60
C ARG A 168 10.92 -15.08 22.66
N ARG A 169 10.68 -15.78 23.77
CA ARG A 169 9.47 -16.56 23.96
C ARG A 169 8.22 -15.68 24.08
N HIS A 170 8.32 -14.54 24.77
CA HIS A 170 7.24 -13.56 24.82
C HIS A 170 6.90 -13.00 23.44
N ILE A 171 7.91 -12.62 22.67
CA ILE A 171 7.71 -12.11 21.30
C ILE A 171 7.09 -13.18 20.39
N ARG A 172 7.55 -14.44 20.43
CA ARG A 172 6.95 -15.53 19.64
C ARG A 172 5.49 -15.73 19.99
N ARG A 173 5.12 -15.77 21.27
CA ARG A 173 3.71 -15.87 21.71
C ARG A 173 2.89 -14.68 21.24
N ARG A 174 3.47 -13.48 21.25
CA ARG A 174 2.78 -12.30 20.77
C ARG A 174 2.55 -12.38 19.26
N ILE A 175 3.54 -12.82 18.48
CA ILE A 175 3.43 -13.08 17.04
C ILE A 175 2.30 -14.10 16.75
N GLU A 176 2.23 -15.22 17.49
CA GLU A 176 1.17 -16.21 17.35
C GLU A 176 -0.22 -15.60 17.59
N HIS A 177 -0.37 -14.89 18.70
CA HIS A 177 -1.65 -14.22 19.03
C HIS A 177 -2.07 -13.17 17.98
N LEU A 178 -1.12 -12.42 17.42
CA LEU A 178 -1.40 -11.43 16.36
C LEU A 178 -1.80 -12.12 15.05
N ASN A 179 -1.14 -13.22 14.68
CA ASN A 179 -1.51 -14.03 13.52
C ASN A 179 -2.94 -14.58 13.65
N ASP A 180 -3.32 -15.12 14.82
CA ASP A 180 -4.68 -15.60 15.08
C ASP A 180 -5.73 -14.47 14.98
N SER A 181 -5.34 -13.28 15.39
CA SER A 181 -6.22 -12.09 15.32
C SER A 181 -6.42 -11.66 13.87
N LEU A 182 -5.36 -11.63 13.07
CA LEU A 182 -5.42 -11.32 11.62
C LEU A 182 -6.25 -12.36 10.86
N GLU A 183 -6.10 -13.66 11.19
CA GLU A 183 -6.89 -14.71 10.54
C GLU A 183 -8.40 -14.56 10.83
N ARG A 184 -8.77 -14.15 12.05
CA ARG A 184 -10.16 -13.82 12.38
C ARG A 184 -10.69 -12.63 11.60
N ILE A 185 -9.87 -11.58 11.42
CA ILE A 185 -10.24 -10.41 10.61
C ILE A 185 -10.41 -10.82 9.14
N ARG A 186 -9.46 -11.60 8.61
CA ARG A 186 -9.51 -12.12 7.24
C ARG A 186 -10.78 -12.92 6.95
N LYS A 187 -11.19 -13.80 7.85
CA LYS A 187 -12.45 -14.56 7.71
C LYS A 187 -13.67 -13.64 7.64
N ARG A 188 -13.72 -12.57 8.46
CA ARG A 188 -14.79 -11.57 8.40
C ARG A 188 -14.81 -10.80 7.08
N ARG A 189 -13.62 -10.40 6.58
CA ARG A 189 -13.50 -9.70 5.28
C ARG A 189 -13.98 -10.60 4.14
N LEU A 190 -13.58 -11.86 4.13
CA LEU A 190 -14.01 -12.83 3.11
C LEU A 190 -15.54 -13.01 3.13
N ALA A 191 -16.16 -13.11 4.30
CA ALA A 191 -17.62 -13.18 4.43
C ALA A 191 -18.31 -11.91 3.88
N THR A 192 -17.74 -10.73 4.17
CA THR A 192 -18.23 -9.46 3.63
C THR A 192 -18.09 -9.39 2.12
N HIS A 193 -16.94 -9.82 1.58
CA HIS A 193 -16.70 -9.89 0.14
C HIS A 193 -17.69 -10.85 -0.56
N THR A 194 -17.89 -12.06 -0.03
CA THR A 194 -18.88 -13.01 -0.56
C THR A 194 -20.30 -12.41 -0.58
N ARG A 195 -20.67 -11.64 0.44
CA ARG A 195 -21.95 -10.94 0.47
C ARG A 195 -22.03 -9.83 -0.60
N ARG A 196 -20.94 -9.10 -0.84
CA ARG A 196 -20.86 -8.08 -1.91
C ARG A 196 -21.00 -8.72 -3.30
N GLN A 197 -20.34 -9.85 -3.53
CA GLN A 197 -20.48 -10.61 -4.78
C GLN A 197 -21.91 -11.08 -5.01
N LYS A 198 -22.57 -11.62 -3.98
CA LYS A 198 -23.99 -12.03 -4.06
C LYS A 198 -24.91 -10.86 -4.41
N ASN A 199 -24.57 -9.66 -3.97
CA ASN A 199 -25.32 -8.44 -4.25
C ASN A 199 -24.90 -7.76 -5.58
N ALA A 200 -24.00 -8.39 -6.37
CA ALA A 200 -23.46 -7.87 -7.62
C ALA A 200 -22.87 -6.44 -7.51
N VAL A 201 -22.27 -6.12 -6.36
CA VAL A 201 -21.60 -4.82 -6.16
C VAL A 201 -20.25 -4.88 -6.85
N LEU A 202 -20.12 -4.15 -7.96
CA LEU A 202 -18.86 -4.01 -8.69
C LEU A 202 -17.88 -3.13 -7.91
N SER A 203 -16.60 -3.38 -8.10
CA SER A 203 -15.53 -2.64 -7.41
C SER A 203 -14.35 -2.32 -8.31
N ALA A 204 -13.77 -1.15 -8.09
CA ALA A 204 -12.50 -0.74 -8.65
C ALA A 204 -11.51 -0.47 -7.51
N VAL A 205 -10.26 -0.87 -7.67
CA VAL A 205 -9.20 -0.63 -6.69
C VAL A 205 -8.17 0.31 -7.27
N ILE A 206 -7.71 1.26 -6.46
CA ILE A 206 -6.60 2.16 -6.79
C ILE A 206 -5.33 1.56 -6.20
N VAL A 207 -4.36 1.28 -7.06
CA VAL A 207 -3.01 0.84 -6.70
C VAL A 207 -1.99 1.80 -7.33
N GLY A 208 -0.75 1.71 -6.93
CA GLY A 208 0.34 2.49 -7.53
C GLY A 208 1.33 2.97 -6.51
N TYR A 209 2.37 3.61 -7.01
CA TYR A 209 3.50 4.06 -6.21
C TYR A 209 3.09 5.10 -5.15
N THR A 210 3.89 5.22 -4.08
CA THR A 210 3.69 6.29 -3.10
C THR A 210 3.81 7.65 -3.80
N ASN A 211 3.05 8.62 -3.32
CA ASN A 211 3.01 9.97 -3.87
C ASN A 211 2.56 10.09 -5.36
N ALA A 212 2.02 9.04 -5.98
CA ALA A 212 1.44 9.12 -7.32
C ALA A 212 0.09 9.88 -7.36
N GLY A 213 -0.44 10.31 -6.22
CA GLY A 213 -1.69 11.06 -6.11
C GLY A 213 -2.95 10.20 -6.00
N LYS A 214 -2.84 8.95 -5.51
CA LYS A 214 -3.97 8.01 -5.34
C LYS A 214 -5.11 8.58 -4.51
N SER A 215 -4.81 9.07 -3.31
CA SER A 215 -5.82 9.63 -2.39
C SER A 215 -6.41 10.94 -2.91
N THR A 216 -5.62 11.76 -3.62
CA THR A 216 -6.10 12.96 -4.31
C THR A 216 -7.08 12.58 -5.42
N LEU A 217 -6.74 11.55 -6.21
CA LEU A 217 -7.62 11.04 -7.27
C LEU A 217 -8.92 10.47 -6.68
N MET A 218 -8.84 9.70 -5.60
CA MET A 218 -10.02 9.20 -4.90
C MET A 218 -10.94 10.33 -4.44
N ASN A 219 -10.36 11.37 -3.81
CA ASN A 219 -11.12 12.55 -3.38
C ASN A 219 -11.82 13.25 -4.56
N ARG A 220 -11.12 13.37 -5.68
CA ARG A 220 -11.66 13.98 -6.89
C ARG A 220 -12.83 13.20 -7.46
N LEU A 221 -12.69 11.86 -7.53
CA LEU A 221 -13.72 10.98 -8.09
C LEU A 221 -14.95 10.83 -7.19
N THR A 222 -14.79 10.91 -5.86
CA THR A 222 -15.87 10.59 -4.90
C THR A 222 -16.36 11.79 -4.10
N HIS A 223 -15.79 12.99 -4.33
CA HIS A 223 -16.04 14.21 -3.54
C HIS A 223 -15.85 13.98 -2.01
N ALA A 224 -15.03 13.00 -1.64
CA ALA A 224 -14.77 12.65 -0.26
C ALA A 224 -13.54 13.41 0.25
N GLY A 225 -13.63 14.04 1.42
CA GLY A 225 -12.52 14.73 2.06
C GLY A 225 -11.53 13.77 2.74
N VAL A 226 -10.96 12.81 2.00
CA VAL A 226 -9.88 11.95 2.52
C VAL A 226 -8.61 12.78 2.63
N LEU A 227 -7.88 12.57 3.72
CA LEU A 227 -6.60 13.26 3.95
C LEU A 227 -5.62 12.92 2.80
N ALA A 228 -5.35 13.90 1.95
CA ALA A 228 -4.35 13.80 0.90
C ALA A 228 -3.17 14.67 1.33
N GLU A 229 -2.07 14.04 1.73
CA GLU A 229 -0.82 14.71 2.07
C GLU A 229 0.21 14.43 0.97
N ASP A 230 1.06 15.38 0.68
CA ASP A 230 2.22 15.21 -0.20
C ASP A 230 3.38 14.55 0.59
N LYS A 231 3.11 13.34 1.07
CA LYS A 231 4.04 12.51 1.84
C LYS A 231 3.91 11.06 1.42
N LEU A 232 5.02 10.33 1.49
CA LEU A 232 5.01 8.90 1.24
C LEU A 232 4.11 8.18 2.27
N PHE A 233 3.39 7.16 1.84
CA PHE A 233 2.46 6.39 2.68
C PHE A 233 1.39 7.23 3.41
N ALA A 234 0.82 8.24 2.74
CA ALA A 234 -0.28 9.01 3.29
C ALA A 234 -1.50 8.14 3.67
N THR A 235 -1.74 7.07 2.93
CA THR A 235 -2.79 6.08 3.19
C THR A 235 -2.15 4.74 3.52
N LEU A 236 -2.45 4.19 4.71
CA LEU A 236 -2.06 2.83 5.12
C LEU A 236 -3.27 1.90 5.18
N ASP A 237 -4.38 2.37 5.73
CA ASP A 237 -5.62 1.61 5.85
C ASP A 237 -6.45 1.75 4.56
N PRO A 238 -6.96 0.64 3.97
CA PRO A 238 -7.81 0.72 2.80
C PRO A 238 -9.05 1.57 3.07
N THR A 239 -9.33 2.49 2.17
CA THR A 239 -10.53 3.33 2.26
C THR A 239 -11.46 3.03 1.11
N ALA A 240 -12.69 2.61 1.40
CA ALA A 240 -13.71 2.32 0.40
C ALA A 240 -14.73 3.45 0.30
N ARG A 241 -15.09 3.86 -0.91
CA ARG A 241 -16.08 4.89 -1.20
C ARG A 241 -16.97 4.49 -2.37
N LYS A 242 -18.17 5.02 -2.37
CA LYS A 242 -19.12 4.87 -3.48
C LYS A 242 -18.73 5.81 -4.60
N LEU A 243 -18.70 5.29 -5.83
CA LEU A 243 -18.49 6.04 -7.05
C LEU A 243 -19.67 5.81 -7.98
N ILE A 244 -20.19 6.88 -8.58
CA ILE A 244 -21.25 6.83 -9.59
C ILE A 244 -20.60 7.05 -10.95
N LEU A 245 -20.77 6.10 -11.86
CA LEU A 245 -20.25 6.17 -13.23
C LEU A 245 -21.21 6.96 -14.14
N PRO A 246 -20.75 7.45 -15.30
CA PRO A 246 -21.57 8.20 -16.25
C PRO A 246 -22.81 7.43 -16.74
N ASP A 247 -22.72 6.10 -16.80
CA ASP A 247 -23.84 5.21 -17.16
C ASP A 247 -24.83 4.93 -16.02
N GLY A 248 -24.66 5.60 -14.87
CA GLY A 248 -25.52 5.47 -13.68
C GLY A 248 -25.19 4.28 -12.78
N ARG A 249 -24.26 3.38 -13.18
CA ARG A 249 -23.82 2.29 -12.31
C ARG A 249 -23.12 2.84 -11.07
N GLN A 250 -23.41 2.23 -9.93
CA GLN A 250 -22.76 2.51 -8.67
C GLN A 250 -21.74 1.41 -8.37
N ILE A 251 -20.50 1.81 -8.17
CA ILE A 251 -19.42 0.90 -7.83
C ILE A 251 -18.76 1.31 -6.52
N MET A 252 -18.00 0.40 -5.97
CA MET A 252 -17.13 0.67 -4.82
C MET A 252 -15.73 0.96 -5.32
N LEU A 253 -15.21 2.13 -5.00
CA LEU A 253 -13.81 2.52 -5.24
C LEU A 253 -13.03 2.34 -3.95
N VAL A 254 -11.91 1.62 -4.02
CA VAL A 254 -11.05 1.32 -2.86
C VAL A 254 -9.66 1.90 -3.08
N ASP A 255 -9.19 2.76 -2.18
CA ASP A 255 -7.81 3.23 -2.14
C ASP A 255 -6.95 2.26 -1.33
N THR A 256 -5.72 2.01 -1.77
CA THR A 256 -4.79 1.10 -1.11
C THR A 256 -3.51 1.81 -0.68
N VAL A 257 -2.68 1.09 0.07
CA VAL A 257 -1.34 1.56 0.45
C VAL A 257 -0.48 1.81 -0.80
N GLY A 258 0.35 2.85 -0.73
CA GLY A 258 1.32 3.13 -1.79
C GLY A 258 2.47 2.13 -1.81
N LEU A 259 2.96 1.82 -3.02
CA LEU A 259 4.12 0.98 -3.23
C LEU A 259 5.40 1.83 -3.18
N VAL A 260 6.50 1.20 -2.79
CA VAL A 260 7.86 1.75 -2.84
C VAL A 260 8.79 0.73 -3.47
N ARG A 261 9.95 1.18 -3.91
CA ARG A 261 11.01 0.30 -4.41
C ARG A 261 11.50 -0.63 -3.33
N ARG A 262 11.94 -1.81 -3.76
CA ARG A 262 12.62 -2.77 -2.90
C ARG A 262 11.86 -3.00 -1.58
N LEU A 263 10.50 -3.12 -1.69
CA LEU A 263 9.68 -3.39 -0.52
C LEU A 263 10.14 -4.70 0.13
N PRO A 264 10.57 -4.68 1.40
CA PRO A 264 11.03 -5.88 2.09
C PRO A 264 9.95 -6.95 2.11
N HIS A 265 10.32 -8.23 1.89
CA HIS A 265 9.36 -9.34 1.86
C HIS A 265 8.49 -9.42 3.12
N GLN A 266 9.07 -9.10 4.28
CA GLN A 266 8.34 -9.07 5.56
C GLN A 266 7.20 -8.03 5.55
N LEU A 267 7.38 -6.92 4.83
CA LEU A 267 6.36 -5.88 4.68
C LEU A 267 5.31 -6.27 3.63
N VAL A 268 5.70 -6.95 2.56
CA VAL A 268 4.74 -7.50 1.59
C VAL A 268 3.74 -8.42 2.29
N ASP A 269 4.22 -9.32 3.15
CA ASP A 269 3.36 -10.21 3.94
C ASP A 269 2.44 -9.44 4.91
N ALA A 270 2.95 -8.38 5.54
CA ALA A 270 2.16 -7.54 6.44
C ALA A 270 1.04 -6.79 5.70
N PHE A 271 1.30 -6.34 4.47
CA PHE A 271 0.33 -5.60 3.63
C PHE A 271 -0.46 -6.47 2.67
N ARG A 272 -0.21 -7.78 2.65
CA ARG A 272 -0.93 -8.71 1.80
C ARG A 272 -2.43 -8.54 1.89
N SER A 273 -2.97 -8.28 3.08
CA SER A 273 -4.39 -8.10 3.28
C SER A 273 -4.95 -6.81 2.66
N THR A 274 -4.17 -5.72 2.60
CA THR A 274 -4.56 -4.49 1.92
C THR A 274 -4.48 -4.65 0.41
N LEU A 275 -3.51 -5.43 -0.06
CA LEU A 275 -3.34 -5.76 -1.48
C LEU A 275 -4.33 -6.85 -1.95
N GLU A 276 -4.89 -7.66 -1.04
CA GLU A 276 -5.98 -8.60 -1.35
C GLU A 276 -7.24 -7.91 -1.89
N GLU A 277 -7.45 -6.62 -1.63
CA GLU A 277 -8.52 -5.85 -2.28
C GLU A 277 -8.36 -5.81 -3.81
N ALA A 278 -7.11 -5.83 -4.33
CA ALA A 278 -6.85 -5.93 -5.76
C ALA A 278 -7.28 -7.29 -6.34
N LEU A 279 -7.10 -8.39 -5.57
CA LEU A 279 -7.59 -9.71 -5.95
C LEU A 279 -9.10 -9.77 -6.10
N TRP A 280 -9.82 -8.96 -5.32
CA TRP A 280 -11.28 -9.00 -5.30
C TRP A 280 -11.92 -7.95 -6.21
N ALA A 281 -11.17 -6.96 -6.64
CA ALA A 281 -11.66 -5.92 -7.52
C ALA A 281 -11.97 -6.46 -8.94
N ASP A 282 -12.96 -5.84 -9.59
CA ASP A 282 -13.32 -6.12 -10.98
C ASP A 282 -12.43 -5.36 -11.95
N VAL A 283 -11.90 -4.20 -11.55
CA VAL A 283 -10.96 -3.35 -12.32
C VAL A 283 -9.89 -2.81 -11.39
N ILE A 284 -8.66 -2.73 -11.89
CA ILE A 284 -7.51 -2.17 -11.20
C ILE A 284 -7.11 -0.85 -11.86
N LEU A 285 -7.01 0.22 -11.07
CA LEU A 285 -6.49 1.53 -11.49
C LEU A 285 -5.07 1.67 -11.00
N ASN A 286 -4.09 1.49 -11.89
CA ASN A 286 -2.67 1.66 -11.59
C ASN A 286 -2.30 3.14 -11.77
N VAL A 287 -2.23 3.89 -10.68
CA VAL A 287 -1.95 5.34 -10.70
C VAL A 287 -0.45 5.59 -10.69
N CYS A 288 0.02 6.31 -11.69
CA CYS A 288 1.43 6.65 -11.88
C CYS A 288 1.58 8.16 -12.04
N ASP A 289 2.66 8.70 -11.52
CA ASP A 289 3.04 10.10 -11.71
C ASP A 289 3.78 10.24 -13.04
N ILE A 290 3.14 10.85 -14.06
CA ILE A 290 3.75 11.03 -15.38
C ILE A 290 4.88 12.05 -15.37
N SER A 291 4.91 12.95 -14.38
CA SER A 291 6.00 13.93 -14.25
C SER A 291 7.30 13.31 -13.71
N ASN A 292 7.23 12.08 -13.17
CA ASN A 292 8.40 11.37 -12.70
C ASN A 292 9.10 10.65 -13.87
N PRO A 293 10.41 10.88 -14.10
CA PRO A 293 11.17 10.20 -15.14
C PRO A 293 11.11 8.68 -15.09
N GLU A 294 10.87 8.12 -13.91
CA GLU A 294 10.79 6.69 -13.65
C GLU A 294 9.36 6.11 -13.73
N CYS A 295 8.41 6.87 -14.29
CA CYS A 295 7.01 6.47 -14.42
C CYS A 295 6.85 5.06 -15.04
N ALA A 296 7.62 4.74 -16.09
CA ALA A 296 7.59 3.44 -16.75
C ALA A 296 8.03 2.30 -15.82
N GLU A 297 9.08 2.53 -15.02
CA GLU A 297 9.57 1.56 -14.03
C GLU A 297 8.56 1.36 -12.89
N HIS A 298 7.93 2.41 -12.42
CA HIS A 298 6.87 2.33 -11.41
C HIS A 298 5.67 1.50 -11.90
N ILE A 299 5.30 1.63 -13.18
CA ILE A 299 4.25 0.81 -13.80
C ILE A 299 4.68 -0.65 -13.82
N ARG A 300 5.94 -0.94 -14.22
CA ARG A 300 6.47 -2.29 -14.28
C ARG A 300 6.47 -2.95 -12.91
N VAL A 301 7.04 -2.30 -11.91
CA VAL A 301 7.09 -2.80 -10.51
C VAL A 301 5.69 -3.09 -9.97
N THR A 302 4.73 -2.21 -10.25
CA THR A 302 3.33 -2.43 -9.83
C THR A 302 2.73 -3.64 -10.53
N ASN A 303 2.94 -3.81 -11.83
CA ASN A 303 2.42 -4.96 -12.59
C ASN A 303 3.05 -6.27 -12.12
N ASP A 304 4.37 -6.31 -11.87
CA ASP A 304 5.07 -7.49 -11.35
C ASP A 304 4.51 -7.89 -9.97
N LEU A 305 4.23 -6.91 -9.11
CA LEU A 305 3.60 -7.17 -7.83
C LEU A 305 2.17 -7.70 -8.00
N LEU A 306 1.35 -7.10 -8.85
CA LEU A 306 -0.01 -7.56 -9.12
C LEU A 306 -0.03 -8.99 -9.65
N SER A 307 0.90 -9.35 -10.55
CA SER A 307 1.08 -10.71 -11.05
C SER A 307 1.48 -11.66 -9.91
N SER A 308 2.41 -11.27 -9.04
CA SER A 308 2.82 -12.08 -7.88
C SER A 308 1.69 -12.33 -6.89
N LEU A 309 0.71 -11.43 -6.84
CA LEU A 309 -0.49 -11.56 -6.03
C LEU A 309 -1.59 -12.41 -6.70
N GLY A 310 -1.43 -12.80 -7.96
CA GLY A 310 -2.42 -13.57 -8.72
C GLY A 310 -3.53 -12.71 -9.34
N CYS A 311 -3.25 -11.45 -9.65
CA CYS A 311 -4.19 -10.55 -10.32
C CYS A 311 -4.17 -10.69 -11.85
N ASP A 312 -3.48 -11.70 -12.40
CA ASP A 312 -3.40 -11.94 -13.84
C ASP A 312 -4.79 -12.09 -14.47
N GLY A 313 -4.98 -11.50 -15.64
CA GLY A 313 -6.25 -11.56 -16.36
C GLY A 313 -7.30 -10.52 -15.91
N LYS A 314 -7.03 -9.71 -14.88
CA LYS A 314 -7.91 -8.60 -14.52
C LYS A 314 -7.66 -7.38 -15.41
N PRO A 315 -8.73 -6.61 -15.74
CA PRO A 315 -8.55 -5.33 -16.42
C PRO A 315 -7.71 -4.37 -15.57
N VAL A 316 -6.59 -3.89 -16.12
CA VAL A 316 -5.75 -2.87 -15.52
C VAL A 316 -5.79 -1.61 -16.39
N ILE A 317 -6.14 -0.48 -15.80
CA ILE A 317 -6.08 0.84 -16.42
C ILE A 317 -4.91 1.60 -15.80
N ASN A 318 -3.91 1.95 -16.59
CA ASN A 318 -2.83 2.84 -16.14
C ASN A 318 -3.35 4.28 -16.15
N VAL A 319 -3.39 4.89 -14.99
CA VAL A 319 -3.83 6.27 -14.79
C VAL A 319 -2.60 7.15 -14.65
N LEU A 320 -2.26 7.85 -15.72
CA LEU A 320 -1.10 8.74 -15.80
C LEU A 320 -1.49 10.09 -15.20
N ASN A 321 -1.26 10.20 -13.89
CA ASN A 321 -1.64 11.38 -13.10
C ASN A 321 -0.57 12.47 -13.12
N LYS A 322 -0.92 13.67 -12.67
CA LYS A 322 -0.08 14.87 -12.63
C LYS A 322 0.35 15.35 -14.02
N CYS A 323 -0.48 15.14 -15.04
CA CYS A 323 -0.20 15.59 -16.40
C CYS A 323 -0.12 17.15 -16.54
N ASP A 324 -0.59 17.88 -15.55
CA ASP A 324 -0.43 19.33 -15.42
C ASP A 324 1.01 19.76 -15.16
N LEU A 325 1.85 18.89 -14.58
CA LEU A 325 3.27 19.14 -14.32
C LEU A 325 4.19 18.75 -15.50
N ALA A 326 3.69 17.98 -16.46
CA ALA A 326 4.48 17.46 -17.58
C ALA A 326 3.73 17.59 -18.92
N PRO A 327 3.43 18.80 -19.38
CA PRO A 327 2.67 19.01 -20.61
C PRO A 327 3.39 18.50 -21.88
N GLU A 328 4.73 18.38 -21.86
CA GLU A 328 5.52 17.94 -23.00
C GLU A 328 5.70 16.41 -23.11
N VAL A 329 5.40 15.67 -22.03
CA VAL A 329 5.55 14.21 -21.99
C VAL A 329 4.32 13.51 -22.60
N LEU A 330 3.78 14.08 -23.67
CA LEU A 330 2.52 13.62 -24.26
C LEU A 330 2.62 12.29 -25.01
N ASP A 331 3.82 11.78 -25.31
CA ASP A 331 4.03 10.66 -26.24
C ASP A 331 4.83 9.47 -25.67
N HIS A 332 4.91 9.30 -24.35
CA HIS A 332 5.54 8.08 -23.83
C HIS A 332 4.67 6.85 -24.18
N PRO A 333 5.24 5.85 -24.86
CA PRO A 333 4.55 4.61 -25.15
C PRO A 333 4.41 3.80 -23.85
N VAL A 334 3.29 3.93 -23.18
CA VAL A 334 2.92 3.07 -22.05
C VAL A 334 2.07 1.92 -22.59
N ILE A 335 2.48 0.69 -22.29
CA ILE A 335 1.77 -0.51 -22.73
C ILE A 335 0.46 -0.65 -21.97
N GLY A 336 -0.65 -0.91 -22.69
CA GLY A 336 -1.96 -1.17 -22.11
C GLY A 336 -2.95 -0.02 -22.22
N ALA A 337 -4.07 -0.12 -21.52
CA ALA A 337 -5.08 0.93 -21.47
C ALA A 337 -4.57 2.08 -20.60
N ASN A 338 -4.42 3.28 -21.19
CA ASN A 338 -3.86 4.44 -20.52
C ASN A 338 -4.84 5.61 -20.55
N VAL A 339 -4.98 6.29 -19.40
CA VAL A 339 -5.74 7.53 -19.30
C VAL A 339 -4.91 8.59 -18.60
N ARG A 340 -4.76 9.75 -19.24
CA ARG A 340 -4.06 10.90 -18.67
C ARG A 340 -5.02 11.72 -17.84
N VAL A 341 -4.61 12.03 -16.61
CA VAL A 341 -5.42 12.80 -15.68
C VAL A 341 -4.57 13.81 -14.90
N SER A 342 -5.23 14.85 -14.42
CA SER A 342 -4.75 15.64 -13.30
C SER A 342 -5.81 15.60 -12.20
N ALA A 343 -5.51 14.92 -11.11
CA ALA A 343 -6.42 14.85 -9.96
C ALA A 343 -6.66 16.23 -9.34
N ILE A 344 -5.70 17.16 -9.47
CA ILE A 344 -5.79 18.53 -8.95
C ILE A 344 -6.69 19.36 -9.83
N THR A 345 -6.43 19.45 -11.14
CA THR A 345 -7.18 20.31 -12.07
C THR A 345 -8.51 19.70 -12.49
N GLY A 346 -8.63 18.36 -12.49
CA GLY A 346 -9.79 17.61 -12.98
C GLY A 346 -9.70 17.24 -14.46
N TYR A 347 -8.58 17.54 -15.12
CA TYR A 347 -8.37 17.12 -16.50
C TYR A 347 -8.43 15.58 -16.62
N GLY A 348 -9.09 15.08 -17.67
CA GLY A 348 -9.16 13.67 -18.01
C GLY A 348 -10.03 12.80 -17.08
N ILE A 349 -10.71 13.37 -16.09
CA ILE A 349 -11.53 12.60 -15.12
C ILE A 349 -12.73 11.94 -15.82
N GLU A 350 -13.40 12.62 -16.75
CA GLU A 350 -14.51 12.03 -17.51
C GLU A 350 -14.03 10.84 -18.35
N ALA A 351 -12.90 10.98 -19.05
CA ALA A 351 -12.31 9.91 -19.83
C ALA A 351 -11.93 8.70 -18.94
N LEU A 352 -11.45 8.94 -17.70
CA LEU A 352 -11.18 7.89 -16.73
C LEU A 352 -12.45 7.18 -16.29
N LEU A 353 -13.52 7.91 -16.00
CA LEU A 353 -14.82 7.32 -15.63
C LEU A 353 -15.38 6.45 -16.75
N ASP A 354 -15.28 6.90 -18.01
CA ASP A 354 -15.68 6.13 -19.18
C ASP A 354 -14.82 4.87 -19.38
N ALA A 355 -13.51 4.98 -19.16
CA ALA A 355 -12.62 3.83 -19.22
C ALA A 355 -12.94 2.78 -18.14
N ILE A 356 -13.24 3.21 -16.91
CA ILE A 356 -13.71 2.33 -15.84
C ILE A 356 -15.02 1.66 -16.23
N ALA A 357 -15.99 2.44 -16.75
CA ALA A 357 -17.29 1.92 -17.17
C ALA A 357 -17.17 0.83 -18.26
N LYS A 358 -16.24 0.98 -19.19
CA LYS A 358 -15.96 0.02 -20.28
C LYS A 358 -15.21 -1.22 -19.80
N ALA A 359 -14.32 -1.07 -18.83
CA ALA A 359 -13.48 -2.16 -18.30
C ALA A 359 -14.25 -3.08 -17.34
N LEU A 360 -15.29 -2.55 -16.69
CA LEU A 360 -16.12 -3.32 -15.77
C LEU A 360 -16.96 -4.36 -16.52
N PRO A 361 -17.14 -5.57 -15.93
CA PRO A 361 -17.99 -6.58 -16.54
C PRO A 361 -19.42 -6.04 -16.76
N VAL A 362 -19.93 -6.31 -17.94
CA VAL A 362 -21.34 -5.97 -18.25
C VAL A 362 -22.22 -6.97 -17.52
N SER A 363 -22.73 -6.58 -16.37
CA SER A 363 -23.62 -7.41 -15.54
C SER A 363 -25.04 -7.50 -16.08
N ARG A 364 -25.25 -7.17 -17.38
CA ARG A 364 -26.58 -7.22 -17.98
C ARG A 364 -26.94 -8.65 -18.36
N LYS A 365 -28.03 -9.14 -17.80
CA LYS A 365 -28.61 -10.43 -18.17
C LYS A 365 -29.85 -10.20 -19.05
N LYS A 366 -29.96 -10.99 -20.11
CA LYS A 366 -31.22 -11.06 -20.86
C LYS A 366 -32.24 -11.78 -19.98
N VAL A 367 -33.35 -11.12 -19.72
CA VAL A 367 -34.46 -11.63 -18.92
C VAL A 367 -35.77 -11.39 -19.61
N THR A 368 -36.69 -12.29 -19.32
CA THR A 368 -38.09 -12.13 -19.67
C THR A 368 -38.88 -11.85 -18.40
N LEU A 369 -39.61 -10.78 -18.37
CA LEU A 369 -40.40 -10.31 -17.21
C LEU A 369 -41.87 -10.31 -17.56
N LEU A 370 -42.71 -10.62 -16.58
CA LEU A 370 -44.15 -10.39 -16.65
C LEU A 370 -44.52 -9.36 -15.57
N VAL A 371 -44.76 -8.15 -15.99
CA VAL A 371 -45.06 -7.02 -15.09
C VAL A 371 -46.58 -6.78 -15.07
N PRO A 372 -47.26 -6.88 -13.91
CA PRO A 372 -48.68 -6.57 -13.81
C PRO A 372 -48.97 -5.12 -14.24
N PHE A 373 -50.12 -4.88 -14.81
CA PHE A 373 -50.52 -3.52 -15.25
C PHE A 373 -50.54 -2.49 -14.11
N SER A 374 -50.77 -2.93 -12.88
CA SER A 374 -50.72 -2.09 -11.66
C SER A 374 -49.35 -1.57 -11.30
N ARG A 375 -48.27 -2.13 -11.88
CA ARG A 375 -46.85 -1.84 -11.55
C ARG A 375 -46.11 -1.29 -12.78
N GLY A 376 -46.79 -0.44 -13.56
CA GLY A 376 -46.22 0.19 -14.78
C GLY A 376 -44.90 0.98 -14.52
N GLU A 377 -44.64 1.40 -13.28
CA GLU A 377 -43.40 2.03 -12.84
C GLU A 377 -42.16 1.17 -13.15
N ILE A 378 -42.27 -0.17 -13.04
CA ILE A 378 -41.19 -1.11 -13.33
C ILE A 378 -40.72 -1.00 -14.78
N LEU A 379 -41.60 -0.76 -15.72
CA LEU A 379 -41.24 -0.54 -17.13
C LEU A 379 -40.35 0.71 -17.30
N HIS A 380 -40.65 1.77 -16.56
CA HIS A 380 -39.85 2.99 -16.58
C HIS A 380 -38.47 2.74 -15.94
N GLU A 381 -38.43 2.03 -14.82
CA GLU A 381 -37.19 1.68 -14.16
C GLU A 381 -36.30 0.72 -15.00
N ILE A 382 -36.88 -0.25 -15.72
CA ILE A 382 -36.15 -1.12 -16.65
C ILE A 382 -35.51 -0.31 -17.77
N ARG A 383 -36.20 0.72 -18.30
CA ARG A 383 -35.63 1.62 -19.31
C ARG A 383 -34.50 2.47 -18.80
N GLN A 384 -34.49 2.79 -17.50
CA GLN A 384 -33.40 3.53 -16.87
C GLN A 384 -32.19 2.62 -16.52
N ASN A 385 -32.43 1.36 -16.11
CA ASN A 385 -31.41 0.43 -15.63
C ASN A 385 -31.08 -0.69 -16.63
N GLY A 386 -31.54 -0.59 -17.87
CA GLY A 386 -31.36 -1.62 -18.89
C GLY A 386 -31.83 -1.17 -20.27
N GLU A 387 -31.98 -2.16 -21.18
CA GLU A 387 -32.41 -1.99 -22.55
C GLU A 387 -33.58 -2.93 -22.83
N VAL A 388 -34.72 -2.38 -23.20
CA VAL A 388 -35.92 -3.15 -23.56
C VAL A 388 -35.79 -3.62 -25.00
N LEU A 389 -35.74 -4.93 -25.20
CA LEU A 389 -35.65 -5.58 -26.52
C LEU A 389 -37.01 -5.76 -27.17
N SER A 390 -38.01 -6.19 -26.39
CA SER A 390 -39.39 -6.37 -26.87
C SER A 390 -40.38 -6.15 -25.74
N GLN A 391 -41.57 -5.70 -26.09
CA GLN A 391 -42.70 -5.50 -25.19
C GLN A 391 -43.98 -6.03 -25.83
N ALA A 392 -44.71 -6.86 -25.10
CA ALA A 392 -45.98 -7.42 -25.52
C ALA A 392 -47.02 -7.30 -24.39
N TYR A 393 -48.24 -6.95 -24.71
CA TYR A 393 -49.35 -6.94 -23.76
C TYR A 393 -50.05 -8.30 -23.78
N THR A 394 -50.22 -8.90 -22.60
CA THR A 394 -50.87 -10.21 -22.41
C THR A 394 -51.99 -10.05 -21.37
N ASP A 395 -52.86 -11.05 -21.27
CA ASP A 395 -53.95 -11.03 -20.29
C ASP A 395 -53.47 -10.94 -18.83
N GLY A 396 -52.24 -11.40 -18.53
CA GLY A 396 -51.66 -11.39 -17.21
C GLY A 396 -50.76 -10.18 -16.90
N GLY A 397 -50.54 -9.26 -17.86
CA GLY A 397 -49.68 -8.10 -17.69
C GLY A 397 -48.84 -7.78 -18.93
N ILE A 398 -47.79 -6.99 -18.74
CA ILE A 398 -46.87 -6.59 -19.79
C ILE A 398 -45.68 -7.56 -19.77
N LYS A 399 -45.53 -8.38 -20.83
CA LYS A 399 -44.35 -9.22 -21.03
C LYS A 399 -43.24 -8.39 -21.65
N ILE A 400 -42.09 -8.32 -21.00
CA ILE A 400 -40.94 -7.51 -21.40
C ILE A 400 -39.73 -8.43 -21.55
N GLU A 401 -39.07 -8.41 -22.71
CA GLU A 401 -37.72 -8.92 -22.87
C GLU A 401 -36.75 -7.75 -22.80
N ALA A 402 -35.80 -7.83 -21.86
CA ALA A 402 -34.85 -6.74 -21.64
C ALA A 402 -33.47 -7.28 -21.25
N PHE A 403 -32.44 -6.51 -21.57
CA PHE A 403 -31.19 -6.60 -20.87
C PHE A 403 -31.25 -5.68 -19.67
N ALA A 404 -31.08 -6.19 -18.46
CA ALA A 404 -31.06 -5.38 -17.25
C ALA A 404 -29.94 -5.79 -16.32
N ASP A 405 -29.45 -4.84 -15.52
CA ASP A 405 -28.37 -5.05 -14.56
C ASP A 405 -28.77 -6.10 -13.52
N ALA A 406 -27.84 -7.03 -13.21
CA ALA A 406 -28.06 -8.08 -12.23
C ALA A 406 -28.45 -7.53 -10.84
N ALA A 407 -27.93 -6.36 -10.46
CA ALA A 407 -28.31 -5.69 -9.21
C ALA A 407 -29.78 -5.22 -9.22
N TYR A 408 -30.26 -4.72 -10.35
CA TYR A 408 -31.66 -4.31 -10.52
C TYR A 408 -32.58 -5.54 -10.60
N LEU A 409 -32.15 -6.59 -11.32
CA LEU A 409 -32.90 -7.85 -11.43
C LEU A 409 -33.18 -8.51 -10.07
N ASN A 410 -32.27 -8.36 -9.10
CA ASN A 410 -32.51 -8.82 -7.75
C ASN A 410 -33.67 -8.11 -7.03
N LYS A 411 -33.97 -6.84 -7.39
CA LYS A 411 -35.09 -6.06 -6.83
C LYS A 411 -36.44 -6.47 -7.41
N ILE A 412 -36.43 -6.90 -8.68
CA ILE A 412 -37.65 -7.26 -9.43
C ILE A 412 -37.73 -8.77 -9.71
N LYS A 413 -37.05 -9.57 -8.89
CA LYS A 413 -36.93 -11.02 -9.09
C LYS A 413 -38.27 -11.73 -9.15
N GLU A 414 -39.30 -11.21 -8.48
CA GLU A 414 -40.67 -11.77 -8.46
C GLU A 414 -41.38 -11.67 -9.82
N TYR A 415 -40.91 -10.81 -10.74
CA TYR A 415 -41.51 -10.62 -12.07
C TYR A 415 -40.72 -11.36 -13.16
N ILE A 416 -39.64 -12.05 -12.85
CA ILE A 416 -38.83 -12.80 -13.81
C ILE A 416 -39.51 -14.15 -14.08
N LEU A 417 -39.74 -14.45 -15.40
CA LEU A 417 -40.30 -15.71 -15.84
C LEU A 417 -39.26 -16.83 -15.94
#